data_acd80da0c14620fe190049fec2a64756
#
_entry.id   acd80da0c14620fe190049fec2a64756
#
_cell.length_a   1.000
_cell.length_b   1.000
_cell.length_c   1.000
_cell.angle_alpha   90.00
_cell.angle_beta   90.00
_cell.angle_gamma   90.00
#
_symmetry.space_group_name_H-M   'P 1'
#
loop_
_entity.id
_entity.type
_entity.pdbx_description
1 polymer ?
#
loop_
_entity_poly.entity_id
_entity_poly.type
_entity_poly.pdbx_seq_one_letter_code
_entity_poly.pdbx_strand_id
1 'polypeptide(L)'
;MGLTGLFLVSFLVIHVSINSAIFFNDNGATFNSAANFMAHNPVIRILEIGLMAGLLLHVFQALTLTLENRKARPVGYAKVDGAANSKWYSRSMGILGSLLLIFLVVHLSHFWIDTKVAVFSHKEHNTYEEMKEVFSHWWVVLIYVLGVGSLLFHILHGFQSAFQTLGINHKKYTPLIKKIGIWFSVIVCLLFAAMPITIFIWSQKS
;
A
#
# COMPACT_ATOMS: atom_id res chain seq x y z
N MET A 1 -11.14 -3.02 12.35
CA MET A 1 -9.81 -3.12 11.71
C MET A 1 -9.69 -4.22 10.66
N GLY A 2 -10.20 -5.44 10.87
CA GLY A 2 -10.14 -6.51 9.87
C GLY A 2 -10.81 -6.18 8.55
N LEU A 3 -12.05 -5.68 8.57
CA LEU A 3 -12.79 -5.28 7.35
C LEU A 3 -12.11 -4.14 6.59
N THR A 4 -11.68 -3.09 7.29
CA THR A 4 -10.98 -1.96 6.64
C THR A 4 -9.65 -2.41 6.03
N GLY A 5 -8.93 -3.31 6.68
CA GLY A 5 -7.69 -3.90 6.15
C GLY A 5 -7.94 -4.72 4.88
N LEU A 6 -8.96 -5.59 4.83
CA LEU A 6 -9.31 -6.37 3.64
C LEU A 6 -9.81 -5.49 2.50
N PHE A 7 -10.55 -4.42 2.81
CA PHE A 7 -10.94 -3.43 1.82
C PHE A 7 -9.72 -2.77 1.17
N LEU A 8 -8.72 -2.35 1.95
CA LEU A 8 -7.47 -1.79 1.44
C LEU A 8 -6.66 -2.83 0.64
N VAL A 9 -6.67 -4.11 1.06
CA VAL A 9 -6.05 -5.20 0.29
C VAL A 9 -6.72 -5.37 -1.08
N SER A 10 -8.04 -5.29 -1.17
CA SER A 10 -8.74 -5.36 -2.46
C SER A 10 -8.38 -4.19 -3.39
N PHE A 11 -8.20 -2.99 -2.82
CA PHE A 11 -7.69 -1.85 -3.57
C PHE A 11 -6.27 -2.08 -4.10
N LEU A 12 -5.37 -2.71 -3.33
CA LEU A 12 -4.01 -2.98 -3.80
C LEU A 12 -3.98 -3.88 -5.03
N VAL A 13 -4.94 -4.81 -5.19
CA VAL A 13 -5.06 -5.63 -6.39
C VAL A 13 -5.32 -4.76 -7.62
N ILE A 14 -6.30 -3.85 -7.52
CA ILE A 14 -6.64 -2.92 -8.61
C ILE A 14 -5.45 -2.00 -8.89
N HIS A 15 -4.86 -1.45 -7.84
CA HIS A 15 -3.75 -0.50 -7.92
C HIS A 15 -2.52 -1.11 -8.61
N VAL A 16 -2.09 -2.30 -8.20
CA VAL A 16 -0.96 -2.97 -8.84
C VAL A 16 -1.26 -3.35 -10.30
N SER A 17 -2.49 -3.79 -10.59
CA SER A 17 -2.87 -4.20 -11.94
C SER A 17 -2.80 -3.04 -12.93
N ILE A 18 -3.35 -1.87 -12.57
CA ILE A 18 -3.32 -0.67 -13.40
C ILE A 18 -1.90 -0.16 -13.59
N ASN A 19 -1.15 -0.06 -12.50
CA ASN A 19 0.23 0.44 -12.56
C ASN A 19 1.18 -0.53 -13.30
N SER A 20 0.86 -1.82 -13.39
CA SER A 20 1.65 -2.78 -14.18
C SER A 20 1.63 -2.48 -15.69
N ALA A 21 0.73 -1.61 -16.17
CA ALA A 21 0.71 -1.14 -17.56
C ALA A 21 2.01 -0.43 -17.97
N ILE A 22 2.79 0.08 -17.02
CA ILE A 22 4.11 0.68 -17.30
C ILE A 22 5.10 -0.30 -17.97
N PHE A 23 4.95 -1.61 -17.71
CA PHE A 23 5.85 -2.62 -18.23
C PHE A 23 5.64 -2.93 -19.73
N PHE A 24 4.57 -2.40 -20.37
CA PHE A 24 4.33 -2.62 -21.79
C PHE A 24 5.33 -1.90 -22.71
N ASN A 25 6.13 -0.97 -22.20
CA ASN A 25 7.17 -0.25 -22.93
C ASN A 25 6.69 0.40 -24.25
N ASP A 26 5.49 0.97 -24.20
CA ASP A 26 4.81 1.63 -25.32
C ASP A 26 4.82 3.17 -25.19
N ASN A 27 5.87 3.72 -24.60
CA ASN A 27 6.01 5.14 -24.24
C ASN A 27 4.88 5.65 -23.34
N GLY A 28 4.31 4.75 -22.52
CA GLY A 28 3.28 5.06 -21.57
C GLY A 28 1.87 5.19 -22.13
N ALA A 29 1.64 4.80 -23.40
CA ALA A 29 0.33 4.92 -24.04
C ALA A 29 -0.75 4.14 -23.27
N THR A 30 -0.51 2.87 -22.97
CA THR A 30 -1.43 2.02 -22.21
C THR A 30 -1.61 2.54 -20.78
N PHE A 31 -0.52 2.94 -20.14
CA PHE A 31 -0.57 3.48 -18.77
C PHE A 31 -1.40 4.77 -18.71
N ASN A 32 -1.15 5.75 -19.60
CA ASN A 32 -1.89 7.00 -19.64
C ASN A 32 -3.38 6.78 -19.97
N SER A 33 -3.70 5.84 -20.86
CA SER A 33 -5.10 5.48 -21.15
C SER A 33 -5.81 4.96 -19.91
N ALA A 34 -5.18 4.05 -19.17
CA ALA A 34 -5.72 3.51 -17.92
C ALA A 34 -5.85 4.59 -16.83
N ALA A 35 -4.83 5.43 -16.64
CA ALA A 35 -4.82 6.53 -15.69
C ALA A 35 -5.93 7.56 -16.00
N ASN A 36 -6.10 7.92 -17.27
CA ASN A 36 -7.15 8.82 -17.71
C ASN A 36 -8.55 8.25 -17.45
N PHE A 37 -8.79 6.98 -17.78
CA PHE A 37 -10.03 6.30 -17.45
C PHE A 37 -10.32 6.36 -15.94
N MET A 38 -9.33 6.05 -15.10
CA MET A 38 -9.47 6.10 -13.63
C MET A 38 -9.76 7.52 -13.13
N ALA A 39 -9.12 8.52 -13.70
CA ALA A 39 -9.28 9.92 -13.28
C ALA A 39 -10.64 10.52 -13.64
N HIS A 40 -11.28 10.09 -14.73
CA HIS A 40 -12.50 10.73 -15.27
C HIS A 40 -13.78 9.91 -15.09
N ASN A 41 -13.68 8.61 -14.75
CA ASN A 41 -14.84 7.76 -14.56
C ASN A 41 -15.59 8.13 -13.26
N PRO A 42 -16.90 8.46 -13.31
CA PRO A 42 -17.65 8.90 -12.14
C PRO A 42 -17.80 7.81 -11.07
N VAL A 43 -17.86 6.54 -11.47
CA VAL A 43 -17.92 5.41 -10.52
C VAL A 43 -16.63 5.32 -9.74
N ILE A 44 -15.48 5.45 -10.42
CA ILE A 44 -14.16 5.45 -9.78
C ILE A 44 -14.01 6.63 -8.82
N ARG A 45 -14.57 7.81 -9.16
CA ARG A 45 -14.60 8.97 -8.27
C ARG A 45 -15.32 8.69 -6.96
N ILE A 46 -16.45 7.99 -7.00
CA ILE A 46 -17.19 7.59 -5.79
C ILE A 46 -16.37 6.58 -4.98
N LEU A 47 -15.77 5.59 -5.66
CA LEU A 47 -14.90 4.60 -5.01
C LEU A 47 -13.66 5.23 -4.37
N GLU A 48 -13.11 6.28 -4.96
CA GLU A 48 -11.99 7.05 -4.41
C GLU A 48 -12.35 7.72 -3.07
N ILE A 49 -13.54 8.31 -2.97
CA ILE A 49 -14.04 8.88 -1.70
C ILE A 49 -14.18 7.77 -0.65
N GLY A 50 -14.73 6.62 -1.04
CA GLY A 50 -14.83 5.44 -0.19
C GLY A 50 -13.46 4.91 0.26
N LEU A 51 -12.48 4.92 -0.65
CA LEU A 51 -11.11 4.52 -0.35
C LEU A 51 -10.45 5.45 0.68
N MET A 52 -10.59 6.76 0.49
CA MET A 52 -10.04 7.74 1.44
C MET A 52 -10.69 7.59 2.82
N ALA A 53 -12.01 7.45 2.87
CA ALA A 53 -12.74 7.21 4.13
C ALA A 53 -12.30 5.90 4.81
N GLY A 54 -12.18 4.81 4.04
CA GLY A 54 -11.71 3.52 4.52
C GLY A 54 -10.29 3.55 5.08
N LEU A 55 -9.40 4.28 4.40
CA LEU A 55 -8.01 4.50 4.84
C LEU A 55 -7.97 5.29 6.15
N LEU A 56 -8.67 6.42 6.23
CA LEU A 56 -8.72 7.25 7.45
C LEU A 56 -9.31 6.45 8.63
N LEU A 57 -10.36 5.68 8.38
CA LEU A 57 -10.96 4.81 9.39
C LEU A 57 -9.97 3.73 9.84
N HIS A 58 -9.22 3.13 8.92
CA HIS A 58 -8.20 2.13 9.25
C HIS A 58 -7.10 2.71 10.15
N VAL A 59 -6.58 3.90 9.81
CA VAL A 59 -5.57 4.60 10.62
C VAL A 59 -6.12 4.96 12.00
N PHE A 60 -7.33 5.52 12.05
CA PHE A 60 -7.99 5.87 13.32
C PHE A 60 -8.16 4.66 14.24
N GLN A 61 -8.67 3.53 13.69
CA GLN A 61 -8.80 2.28 14.44
C GLN A 61 -7.45 1.76 14.95
N ALA A 62 -6.37 1.88 14.14
CA ALA A 62 -5.03 1.47 14.53
C ALA A 62 -4.49 2.30 15.70
N LEU A 63 -4.69 3.62 15.67
CA LEU A 63 -4.29 4.52 16.75
C LEU A 63 -5.06 4.22 18.04
N THR A 64 -6.38 4.08 17.95
CA THR A 64 -7.25 3.77 19.10
C THR A 64 -6.81 2.46 19.78
N LEU A 65 -6.66 1.39 19.00
CA LEU A 65 -6.21 0.09 19.51
C LEU A 65 -4.80 0.16 20.13
N THR A 66 -3.91 0.96 19.55
CA THR A 66 -2.56 1.14 20.12
C THR A 66 -2.61 1.84 21.47
N LEU A 67 -3.44 2.88 21.59
CA LEU A 67 -3.63 3.61 22.86
C LEU A 67 -4.29 2.74 23.93
N GLU A 68 -5.33 1.99 23.57
CA GLU A 68 -6.00 1.05 24.47
C GLU A 68 -5.06 -0.04 24.97
N ASN A 69 -4.28 -0.64 24.08
CA ASN A 69 -3.28 -1.66 24.43
C ASN A 69 -2.19 -1.12 25.36
N ARG A 70 -1.77 0.14 25.20
CA ARG A 70 -0.82 0.78 26.12
C ARG A 70 -1.44 1.02 27.50
N LYS A 71 -2.69 1.48 27.55
CA LYS A 71 -3.42 1.69 28.82
C LYS A 71 -3.67 0.38 29.58
N ALA A 72 -3.96 -0.70 28.85
CA ALA A 72 -4.21 -2.01 29.46
C ALA A 72 -2.95 -2.65 30.09
N ARG A 73 -1.76 -2.08 29.86
CA ARG A 73 -0.47 -2.58 30.37
C ARG A 73 0.33 -1.49 31.07
N PRO A 74 -0.08 -1.06 32.28
CA PRO A 74 0.62 -0.01 33.02
C PRO A 74 2.01 -0.46 33.53
N VAL A 75 2.23 -1.77 33.67
CA VAL A 75 3.50 -2.35 34.12
C VAL A 75 4.12 -3.18 32.98
N GLY A 76 5.38 -2.90 32.63
CA GLY A 76 6.13 -3.66 31.63
C GLY A 76 6.44 -5.09 32.09
N TYR A 77 6.79 -5.96 31.13
CA TYR A 77 7.23 -7.32 31.47
C TYR A 77 8.57 -7.29 32.19
N ALA A 78 8.71 -8.06 33.27
CA ALA A 78 10.00 -8.28 33.95
C ALA A 78 11.00 -9.03 33.07
N LYS A 79 10.50 -9.90 32.17
CA LYS A 79 11.30 -10.61 31.15
C LYS A 79 10.54 -10.60 29.83
N VAL A 80 11.21 -10.13 28.76
CA VAL A 80 10.63 -10.09 27.43
C VAL A 80 11.32 -11.13 26.55
N ASP A 81 10.62 -12.22 26.25
CA ASP A 81 10.98 -13.15 25.17
C ASP A 81 9.94 -13.07 24.06
N GLY A 82 10.00 -11.97 23.31
CA GLY A 82 9.07 -11.72 22.22
C GLY A 82 9.21 -12.72 21.07
N ALA A 83 10.40 -13.27 20.86
CA ALA A 83 10.69 -14.19 19.76
C ALA A 83 10.00 -15.55 19.96
N ALA A 84 9.82 -15.99 21.21
CA ALA A 84 9.13 -17.24 21.53
C ALA A 84 7.63 -17.21 21.18
N ASN A 85 7.00 -16.02 21.19
CA ASN A 85 5.54 -15.90 21.09
C ASN A 85 5.03 -15.33 19.75
N SER A 86 5.83 -14.52 19.04
CA SER A 86 5.39 -13.85 17.82
C SER A 86 6.54 -13.42 16.93
N LYS A 87 6.26 -13.27 15.61
CA LYS A 87 7.23 -12.78 14.64
C LYS A 87 7.52 -11.28 14.89
N TRP A 88 8.74 -10.84 14.57
CA TRP A 88 9.18 -9.46 14.80
C TRP A 88 8.25 -8.42 14.15
N TYR A 89 7.82 -8.67 12.91
CA TYR A 89 6.93 -7.75 12.18
C TYR A 89 5.52 -7.67 12.78
N SER A 90 5.05 -8.71 13.45
CA SER A 90 3.81 -8.65 14.23
C SER A 90 3.91 -7.68 15.41
N ARG A 91 5.07 -7.69 16.10
CA ARG A 91 5.34 -6.78 17.23
C ARG A 91 5.61 -5.35 16.78
N SER A 92 6.07 -5.17 15.54
CA SER A 92 6.45 -3.88 14.96
C SER A 92 5.33 -3.24 14.13
N MET A 93 4.08 -3.74 14.20
CA MET A 93 2.96 -3.24 13.38
C MET A 93 2.72 -1.74 13.53
N GLY A 94 2.88 -1.19 14.73
CA GLY A 94 2.77 0.26 14.96
C GLY A 94 3.84 1.05 14.20
N ILE A 95 5.09 0.57 14.20
CA ILE A 95 6.20 1.19 13.47
C ILE A 95 5.98 1.06 11.97
N LEU A 96 5.67 -0.14 11.49
CA LEU A 96 5.41 -0.40 10.07
C LEU A 96 4.24 0.44 9.54
N GLY A 97 3.15 0.55 10.32
CA GLY A 97 2.01 1.39 9.98
C GLY A 97 2.33 2.88 9.96
N SER A 98 3.19 3.36 10.88
CA SER A 98 3.64 4.75 10.88
C SER A 98 4.54 5.06 9.68
N LEU A 99 5.46 4.16 9.33
CA LEU A 99 6.30 4.29 8.13
C LEU A 99 5.46 4.31 6.85
N LEU A 100 4.43 3.45 6.78
CA LEU A 100 3.47 3.46 5.66
C LEU A 100 2.68 4.75 5.59
N LEU A 101 2.27 5.32 6.72
CA LEU A 101 1.54 6.60 6.73
C LEU A 101 2.41 7.72 6.19
N ILE A 102 3.69 7.79 6.59
CA ILE A 102 4.66 8.76 6.07
C ILE A 102 4.86 8.54 4.57
N PHE A 103 5.09 7.29 4.15
CA PHE A 103 5.22 6.93 2.74
C PHE A 103 3.99 7.34 1.94
N LEU A 104 2.79 7.11 2.48
CA LEU A 104 1.54 7.44 1.81
C LEU A 104 1.38 8.94 1.60
N VAL A 105 1.80 9.79 2.54
CA VAL A 105 1.82 11.24 2.36
C VAL A 105 2.71 11.62 1.19
N VAL A 106 3.93 11.06 1.10
CA VAL A 106 4.85 11.29 -0.03
C VAL A 106 4.24 10.78 -1.34
N HIS A 107 3.66 9.57 -1.34
CA HIS A 107 3.04 8.97 -2.52
C HIS A 107 1.86 9.80 -3.05
N LEU A 108 0.97 10.24 -2.17
CA LEU A 108 -0.17 11.08 -2.55
C LEU A 108 0.28 12.46 -3.03
N SER A 109 1.33 13.04 -2.45
CA SER A 109 1.88 14.32 -2.90
C SER A 109 2.48 14.25 -4.30
N HIS A 110 3.12 13.12 -4.66
CA HIS A 110 3.74 12.95 -5.97
C HIS A 110 2.74 12.70 -7.09
N PHE A 111 1.61 12.03 -6.84
CA PHE A 111 0.74 11.57 -7.93
C PHE A 111 -0.72 12.00 -7.78
N TRP A 112 -1.27 11.90 -6.58
CA TRP A 112 -2.70 12.16 -6.39
C TRP A 112 -3.04 13.66 -6.47
N ILE A 113 -2.23 14.52 -5.86
CA ILE A 113 -2.46 15.97 -5.81
C ILE A 113 -2.42 16.55 -7.23
N ASP A 114 -1.37 16.24 -7.99
CA ASP A 114 -1.18 16.81 -9.33
C ASP A 114 -2.24 16.30 -10.31
N THR A 115 -2.59 15.02 -10.24
CA THR A 115 -3.72 14.47 -10.99
C THR A 115 -5.03 15.21 -10.65
N LYS A 116 -5.30 15.51 -9.37
CA LYS A 116 -6.53 16.25 -8.99
C LYS A 116 -6.51 17.67 -9.47
N VAL A 117 -5.41 18.37 -9.34
CA VAL A 117 -5.25 19.75 -9.84
C VAL A 117 -5.49 19.79 -11.34
N ALA A 118 -4.93 18.85 -12.11
CA ALA A 118 -5.13 18.74 -13.55
C ALA A 118 -6.60 18.52 -13.92
N VAL A 119 -7.25 17.55 -13.28
CA VAL A 119 -8.66 17.22 -13.53
C VAL A 119 -9.59 18.41 -13.21
N PHE A 120 -9.39 19.10 -12.09
CA PHE A 120 -10.20 20.27 -11.71
C PHE A 120 -9.93 21.49 -12.57
N SER A 121 -8.71 21.62 -13.09
CA SER A 121 -8.31 22.70 -13.98
C SER A 121 -8.60 22.44 -15.45
N HIS A 122 -9.18 21.27 -15.78
CA HIS A 122 -9.43 20.81 -17.17
C HIS A 122 -8.17 20.86 -18.05
N LYS A 123 -6.99 20.57 -17.46
CA LYS A 123 -5.71 20.50 -18.17
C LYS A 123 -5.40 19.07 -18.55
N GLU A 124 -4.76 18.91 -19.72
CA GLU A 124 -4.16 17.63 -20.07
C GLU A 124 -3.06 17.29 -19.06
N HIS A 125 -3.03 16.02 -18.66
CA HIS A 125 -2.06 15.52 -17.70
C HIS A 125 -1.45 14.22 -18.20
N ASN A 126 -0.14 14.23 -18.37
CA ASN A 126 0.62 13.05 -18.77
C ASN A 126 1.20 12.38 -17.52
N THR A 127 0.43 11.46 -16.94
CA THR A 127 0.81 10.75 -15.72
C THR A 127 2.08 9.89 -15.90
N TYR A 128 2.36 9.43 -17.11
CA TYR A 128 3.59 8.68 -17.39
C TYR A 128 4.84 9.56 -17.36
N GLU A 129 4.80 10.75 -17.95
CA GLU A 129 5.92 11.70 -17.88
C GLU A 129 6.16 12.20 -16.46
N GLU A 130 5.10 12.51 -15.71
CA GLU A 130 5.20 12.83 -14.28
C GLU A 130 5.91 11.72 -13.50
N MET A 131 5.51 10.46 -13.73
CA MET A 131 6.12 9.31 -13.08
C MET A 131 7.62 9.17 -13.46
N LYS A 132 8.00 9.43 -14.72
CA LYS A 132 9.39 9.43 -15.16
C LYS A 132 10.19 10.52 -14.46
N GLU A 133 9.63 11.72 -14.32
CA GLU A 133 10.26 12.81 -13.61
C GLU A 133 10.49 12.47 -12.13
N VAL A 134 9.46 12.00 -11.43
CA VAL A 134 9.53 11.59 -10.01
C VAL A 134 10.59 10.50 -9.81
N PHE A 135 10.61 9.48 -10.64
CA PHE A 135 11.55 8.36 -10.50
C PHE A 135 12.89 8.55 -11.24
N SER A 136 13.17 9.71 -11.82
CA SER A 136 14.51 10.04 -12.35
C SER A 136 15.55 10.18 -11.22
N HIS A 137 15.10 10.41 -9.99
CA HIS A 137 15.94 10.61 -8.81
C HIS A 137 16.09 9.30 -8.01
N TRP A 138 17.31 8.77 -7.89
CA TRP A 138 17.59 7.53 -7.18
C TRP A 138 17.12 7.51 -5.71
N TRP A 139 17.18 8.66 -5.02
CA TRP A 139 16.75 8.77 -3.63
C TRP A 139 15.22 8.63 -3.48
N VAL A 140 14.44 9.08 -4.49
CA VAL A 140 12.99 8.85 -4.52
C VAL A 140 12.70 7.38 -4.69
N VAL A 141 13.38 6.71 -5.63
CA VAL A 141 13.27 5.25 -5.82
C VAL A 141 13.56 4.51 -4.52
N LEU A 142 14.59 4.91 -3.78
CA LEU A 142 14.92 4.32 -2.47
C LEU A 142 13.78 4.50 -1.46
N ILE A 143 13.18 5.68 -1.36
CA ILE A 143 12.02 5.94 -0.49
C ILE A 143 10.86 4.99 -0.84
N TYR A 144 10.56 4.82 -2.14
CA TYR A 144 9.49 3.94 -2.61
C TYR A 144 9.78 2.47 -2.30
N VAL A 145 11.00 2.00 -2.52
CA VAL A 145 11.39 0.63 -2.19
C VAL A 145 11.31 0.36 -0.68
N LEU A 146 11.72 1.31 0.15
CA LEU A 146 11.58 1.21 1.62
C LEU A 146 10.12 1.22 2.06
N GLY A 147 9.29 2.07 1.44
CA GLY A 147 7.84 2.11 1.67
C GLY A 147 7.17 0.77 1.31
N VAL A 148 7.52 0.21 0.14
CA VAL A 148 7.06 -1.12 -0.29
C VAL A 148 7.56 -2.23 0.64
N GLY A 149 8.79 -2.14 1.15
CA GLY A 149 9.31 -3.05 2.18
C GLY A 149 8.47 -3.02 3.47
N SER A 150 8.09 -1.82 3.92
CA SER A 150 7.18 -1.67 5.07
C SER A 150 5.80 -2.24 4.77
N LEU A 151 5.28 -2.04 3.56
CA LEU A 151 4.01 -2.60 3.10
C LEU A 151 4.04 -4.14 3.11
N LEU A 152 5.11 -4.74 2.62
CA LEU A 152 5.27 -6.20 2.60
C LEU A 152 5.07 -6.80 4.01
N PHE A 153 5.80 -6.31 5.00
CA PHE A 153 5.70 -6.83 6.37
C PHE A 153 4.37 -6.47 7.03
N HIS A 154 3.81 -5.33 6.71
CA HIS A 154 2.49 -4.92 7.18
C HIS A 154 1.39 -5.86 6.65
N ILE A 155 1.39 -6.19 5.35
CA ILE A 155 0.39 -7.10 4.77
C ILE A 155 0.62 -8.54 5.21
N LEU A 156 1.87 -9.01 5.30
CA LEU A 156 2.19 -10.37 5.77
C LEU A 156 1.56 -10.68 7.13
N HIS A 157 1.48 -9.68 8.02
CA HIS A 157 0.77 -9.85 9.29
C HIS A 157 -0.71 -9.50 9.16
N GLY A 158 -1.03 -8.36 8.54
CA GLY A 158 -2.37 -7.78 8.49
C GLY A 158 -3.37 -8.67 7.76
N PHE A 159 -2.98 -9.31 6.65
CA PHE A 159 -3.85 -10.20 5.90
C PHE A 159 -4.37 -11.35 6.77
N GLN A 160 -3.47 -12.08 7.40
CA GLN A 160 -3.84 -13.19 8.28
C GLN A 160 -4.66 -12.72 9.48
N SER A 161 -4.23 -11.63 10.12
CA SER A 161 -4.90 -11.07 11.29
C SER A 161 -6.32 -10.61 10.99
N ALA A 162 -6.59 -10.09 9.77
CA ALA A 162 -7.91 -9.68 9.35
C ALA A 162 -8.91 -10.86 9.35
N PHE A 163 -8.54 -12.00 8.78
CA PHE A 163 -9.40 -13.20 8.79
C PHE A 163 -9.63 -13.73 10.19
N GLN A 164 -8.61 -13.70 11.05
CA GLN A 164 -8.75 -14.10 12.46
C GLN A 164 -9.73 -13.18 13.21
N THR A 165 -9.62 -11.87 13.00
CA THR A 165 -10.51 -10.87 13.62
C THR A 165 -11.97 -11.04 13.20
N LEU A 166 -12.21 -11.51 11.96
CA LEU A 166 -13.55 -11.81 11.45
C LEU A 166 -14.10 -13.17 11.89
N GLY A 167 -13.36 -13.91 12.73
CA GLY A 167 -13.78 -15.24 13.18
C GLY A 167 -13.62 -16.34 12.13
N ILE A 168 -13.01 -16.05 10.97
CA ILE A 168 -12.73 -17.01 9.91
C ILE A 168 -11.45 -17.77 10.27
N ASN A 169 -11.55 -18.60 11.30
CA ASN A 169 -10.43 -19.40 11.81
C ASN A 169 -10.83 -20.86 11.86
N HIS A 170 -10.36 -21.66 10.92
CA HIS A 170 -10.70 -23.08 10.81
C HIS A 170 -9.43 -23.90 10.54
N LYS A 171 -9.24 -25.03 11.25
CA LYS A 171 -8.04 -25.88 11.17
C LYS A 171 -7.66 -26.25 9.73
N LYS A 172 -8.65 -26.51 8.86
CA LYS A 172 -8.46 -26.89 7.46
C LYS A 172 -8.09 -25.71 6.55
N TYR A 173 -8.72 -24.52 6.74
CA TYR A 173 -8.59 -23.40 5.80
C TYR A 173 -7.57 -22.36 6.23
N THR A 174 -7.29 -22.23 7.51
CA THR A 174 -6.30 -21.26 8.01
C THR A 174 -4.90 -21.43 7.39
N PRO A 175 -4.37 -22.67 7.18
CA PRO A 175 -3.09 -22.84 6.49
C PRO A 175 -3.10 -22.35 5.04
N LEU A 176 -4.23 -22.53 4.33
CA LEU A 176 -4.41 -22.04 2.95
C LEU A 176 -4.44 -20.50 2.92
N ILE A 177 -5.23 -19.87 3.80
CA ILE A 177 -5.31 -18.41 3.94
C ILE A 177 -3.91 -17.82 4.20
N LYS A 178 -3.11 -18.46 5.08
CA LYS A 178 -1.73 -18.06 5.33
C LYS A 178 -0.85 -18.11 4.07
N LYS A 179 -0.93 -19.21 3.32
CA LYS A 179 -0.17 -19.37 2.07
C LYS A 179 -0.58 -18.32 1.04
N ILE A 180 -1.88 -18.13 0.82
CA ILE A 180 -2.40 -17.09 -0.09
C ILE A 180 -1.91 -15.71 0.34
N GLY A 181 -2.01 -15.38 1.63
CA GLY A 181 -1.54 -14.08 2.14
C GLY A 181 -0.04 -13.85 1.93
N ILE A 182 0.79 -14.89 2.10
CA ILE A 182 2.23 -14.78 1.85
C ILE A 182 2.50 -14.52 0.36
N TRP A 183 1.95 -15.35 -0.53
CA TRP A 183 2.17 -15.20 -1.97
C TRP A 183 1.63 -13.88 -2.50
N PHE A 184 0.43 -13.50 -2.06
CA PHE A 184 -0.15 -12.20 -2.38
C PHE A 184 0.79 -11.04 -1.98
N SER A 185 1.24 -11.04 -0.73
CA SER A 185 2.12 -9.97 -0.22
C SER A 185 3.42 -9.89 -1.01
N VAL A 186 4.05 -11.03 -1.29
CA VAL A 186 5.32 -11.08 -2.02
C VAL A 186 5.15 -10.62 -3.46
N ILE A 187 4.16 -11.16 -4.19
CA ILE A 187 3.95 -10.82 -5.60
C ILE A 187 3.61 -9.34 -5.77
N VAL A 188 2.66 -8.82 -5.00
CA VAL A 188 2.24 -7.43 -5.08
C VAL A 188 3.39 -6.48 -4.75
N CYS A 189 4.14 -6.76 -3.69
CA CYS A 189 5.25 -5.89 -3.31
C CYS A 189 6.45 -5.99 -4.27
N LEU A 190 6.72 -7.15 -4.86
CA LEU A 190 7.74 -7.26 -5.91
C LEU A 190 7.36 -6.44 -7.15
N LEU A 191 6.10 -6.49 -7.59
CA LEU A 191 5.62 -5.65 -8.69
C LEU A 191 5.75 -4.17 -8.35
N PHE A 192 5.29 -3.74 -7.18
CA PHE A 192 5.43 -2.33 -6.76
C PHE A 192 6.87 -1.86 -6.64
N ALA A 193 7.80 -2.71 -6.18
CA ALA A 193 9.22 -2.34 -6.12
C ALA A 193 9.86 -2.30 -7.51
N ALA A 194 9.43 -3.19 -8.42
CA ALA A 194 9.95 -3.22 -9.79
C ALA A 194 9.58 -1.96 -10.61
N MET A 195 8.41 -1.35 -10.37
CA MET A 195 7.95 -0.18 -11.12
C MET A 195 8.92 1.01 -11.03
N PRO A 196 9.21 1.60 -9.86
CA PRO A 196 10.13 2.73 -9.76
C PRO A 196 11.55 2.38 -10.24
N ILE A 197 12.01 1.15 -10.00
CA ILE A 197 13.33 0.70 -10.44
C ILE A 197 13.40 0.65 -11.97
N THR A 198 12.36 0.11 -12.61
CA THR A 198 12.31 0.01 -14.09
C THR A 198 12.27 1.39 -14.74
N ILE A 199 11.44 2.30 -14.23
CA ILE A 199 11.36 3.68 -14.72
C ILE A 199 12.69 4.40 -14.52
N PHE A 200 13.34 4.25 -13.38
CA PHE A 200 14.66 4.83 -13.14
C PHE A 200 15.70 4.32 -14.14
N ILE A 201 15.75 3.01 -14.37
CA ILE A 201 16.69 2.44 -15.37
C ILE A 201 16.42 2.98 -16.77
N TRP A 202 15.16 3.15 -17.14
CA TRP A 202 14.79 3.70 -18.46
C TRP A 202 15.12 5.18 -18.57
N SER A 203 14.89 5.97 -17.51
CA SER A 203 15.21 7.41 -17.50
C SER A 203 16.72 7.69 -17.63
N GLN A 204 17.58 6.74 -17.24
CA GLN A 204 19.05 6.90 -17.40
C GLN A 204 19.55 6.52 -18.82
N LYS A 205 18.68 5.94 -19.66
CA LYS A 205 19.05 5.51 -21.02
C LYS A 205 18.54 6.45 -22.12
N SER A 206 17.62 7.35 -21.76
CA SER A 206 17.08 8.39 -22.65
C SER A 206 17.81 9.71 -22.47
#